data_3656da4db4bb9e4744427170d8936669
#
_entry.id   3656da4db4bb9e4744427170d8936669
#
_cell.length_a   1.000
_cell.length_b   1.000
_cell.length_c   1.000
_cell.angle_alpha   90.00
_cell.angle_beta   90.00
_cell.angle_gamma   90.00
#
_symmetry.space_group_name_H-M   'P 1'
#
loop_
_entity.id
_entity.type
_entity.pdbx_description
1 polymer ?
#
loop_
_entity_poly.entity_id
_entity_poly.type
_entity_poly.pdbx_seq_one_letter_code
_entity_poly.pdbx_strand_id
1 'polypeptide(L)'
;MPAVVQVHDLSTVFGKGAQAFSVHEHLNLTVARGELLSLVGGSGTGKTVLLRHILGLTQPTSGNITVLGRPASELGGDGASSRVGMLFQHGALFTAFNVLDNIAFALHELHTVPRALAHEIAMVKLCMVGLKPEHARRMPADLSGGMVKRVALARALVMDPPLLLLDEPTAGLDPNGSDAFCDLLRELHAMLGLTVVMVTHDLDTLYALSTKVAVLADKRVIVHAPPAEVARFDHPFIDHFFRGQRGLRALAPAPAAAPPAKEP
;
A
#
# COMPACT_ATOMS: atom_id res chain seq x y z
N MET A 1 7.57 -4.42 -19.75
CA MET A 1 7.03 -5.40 -18.76
C MET A 1 5.51 -5.36 -18.82
N PRO A 2 4.79 -6.45 -18.63
CA PRO A 2 3.33 -6.44 -18.65
C PRO A 2 2.80 -5.58 -17.50
N ALA A 3 1.76 -4.78 -17.78
CA ALA A 3 1.11 -3.95 -16.79
C ALA A 3 0.24 -4.80 -15.85
N VAL A 4 0.30 -4.50 -14.54
CA VAL A 4 -0.51 -5.13 -13.50
C VAL A 4 -1.75 -4.32 -13.21
N VAL A 5 -1.64 -3.00 -13.23
CA VAL A 5 -2.77 -2.06 -13.14
C VAL A 5 -2.71 -1.12 -14.34
N GLN A 6 -3.84 -0.93 -15.01
CA GLN A 6 -4.00 0.07 -16.06
C GLN A 6 -5.28 0.86 -15.78
N VAL A 7 -5.14 2.16 -15.66
CA VAL A 7 -6.23 3.11 -15.54
C VAL A 7 -6.20 3.96 -16.82
N HIS A 8 -7.31 3.99 -17.53
CA HIS A 8 -7.43 4.71 -18.79
C HIS A 8 -8.62 5.65 -18.76
N ASP A 9 -8.33 6.92 -18.98
CA ASP A 9 -9.32 8.02 -19.11
C ASP A 9 -10.36 8.05 -17.97
N LEU A 10 -9.89 7.80 -16.74
CA LEU A 10 -10.74 7.67 -15.56
C LEU A 10 -11.29 9.03 -15.13
N SER A 11 -12.62 9.13 -15.03
CA SER A 11 -13.26 10.26 -14.40
C SER A 11 -14.21 9.81 -13.29
N THR A 12 -14.19 10.54 -12.16
CA THR A 12 -14.98 10.23 -10.98
C THR A 12 -15.67 11.49 -10.48
N VAL A 13 -16.99 11.48 -10.49
CA VAL A 13 -17.84 12.57 -10.01
C VAL A 13 -18.71 12.06 -8.87
N PHE A 14 -18.74 12.78 -7.76
CA PHE A 14 -19.63 12.53 -6.63
C PHE A 14 -20.70 13.61 -6.54
N GLY A 15 -21.85 13.27 -5.96
CA GLY A 15 -23.00 14.16 -5.86
C GLY A 15 -23.85 14.17 -7.14
N LYS A 16 -24.90 14.99 -7.14
CA LYS A 16 -25.82 15.17 -8.28
C LYS A 16 -26.18 16.66 -8.45
N GLY A 17 -26.43 17.06 -9.68
CA GLY A 17 -26.86 18.44 -9.99
C GLY A 17 -25.85 19.49 -9.53
N ALA A 18 -26.32 20.56 -8.88
CA ALA A 18 -25.47 21.68 -8.42
C ALA A 18 -24.46 21.30 -7.31
N GLN A 19 -24.60 20.13 -6.67
CA GLN A 19 -23.68 19.62 -5.65
C GLN A 19 -22.69 18.59 -6.21
N ALA A 20 -22.68 18.38 -7.52
CA ALA A 20 -21.72 17.48 -8.15
C ALA A 20 -20.30 18.07 -8.07
N PHE A 21 -19.33 17.27 -7.64
CA PHE A 21 -17.91 17.63 -7.65
C PHE A 21 -17.08 16.51 -8.25
N SER A 22 -16.13 16.90 -9.09
CA SER A 22 -15.21 15.96 -9.73
C SER A 22 -13.98 15.75 -8.87
N VAL A 23 -13.62 14.47 -8.68
CA VAL A 23 -12.41 14.03 -7.96
C VAL A 23 -11.30 13.62 -8.92
N HIS A 24 -11.66 12.93 -10.01
CA HIS A 24 -10.73 12.58 -11.08
C HIS A 24 -11.28 13.03 -12.42
N GLU A 25 -10.39 13.52 -13.29
CA GLU A 25 -10.71 13.96 -14.65
C GLU A 25 -9.64 13.45 -15.61
N HIS A 26 -10.04 12.56 -16.54
CA HIS A 26 -9.15 11.97 -17.54
C HIS A 26 -7.85 11.39 -16.98
N LEU A 27 -7.94 10.76 -15.79
CA LEU A 27 -6.78 10.19 -15.09
C LEU A 27 -6.28 8.95 -15.81
N ASN A 28 -4.98 8.91 -16.07
CA ASN A 28 -4.28 7.77 -16.63
C ASN A 28 -3.17 7.34 -15.70
N LEU A 29 -3.02 6.01 -15.48
CA LEU A 29 -1.97 5.44 -14.66
C LEU A 29 -1.69 4.00 -15.12
N THR A 30 -0.42 3.65 -15.25
CA THR A 30 -0.01 2.27 -15.56
C THR A 30 1.03 1.82 -14.54
N VAL A 31 0.78 0.69 -13.88
CA VAL A 31 1.71 0.06 -12.94
C VAL A 31 2.27 -1.21 -13.57
N ALA A 32 3.58 -1.27 -13.71
CA ALA A 32 4.27 -2.44 -14.27
C ALA A 32 4.43 -3.55 -13.22
N ARG A 33 4.59 -4.80 -13.67
CA ARG A 33 4.90 -5.92 -12.78
C ARG A 33 6.21 -5.69 -12.04
N GLY A 34 6.22 -5.94 -10.72
CA GLY A 34 7.38 -5.75 -9.86
C GLY A 34 7.68 -4.29 -9.52
N GLU A 35 6.83 -3.35 -9.92
CA GLU A 35 6.96 -1.94 -9.56
C GLU A 35 6.49 -1.72 -8.12
N LEU A 36 7.23 -0.92 -7.36
CA LEU A 36 6.79 -0.36 -6.09
C LEU A 36 6.45 1.11 -6.33
N LEU A 37 5.17 1.37 -6.56
CA LEU A 37 4.63 2.69 -6.85
C LEU A 37 4.13 3.37 -5.59
N SER A 38 4.63 4.57 -5.28
CA SER A 38 3.99 5.47 -4.33
C SER A 38 3.04 6.44 -5.03
N LEU A 39 1.79 6.46 -4.57
CA LEU A 39 0.78 7.43 -4.99
C LEU A 39 0.73 8.56 -3.94
N VAL A 40 1.14 9.74 -4.33
CA VAL A 40 1.15 10.94 -3.46
C VAL A 40 0.25 12.03 -4.01
N GLY A 41 -0.11 12.97 -3.16
CA GLY A 41 -0.99 14.10 -3.53
C GLY A 41 -1.56 14.78 -2.29
N GLY A 42 -2.09 15.96 -2.43
CA GLY A 42 -2.73 16.71 -1.34
C GLY A 42 -3.88 15.95 -0.68
N SER A 43 -4.35 16.43 0.47
CA SER A 43 -5.57 15.91 1.09
C SER A 43 -6.76 16.13 0.17
N GLY A 44 -7.63 15.14 0.04
CA GLY A 44 -8.83 15.21 -0.78
C GLY A 44 -8.63 15.05 -2.30
N THR A 45 -7.41 14.82 -2.80
CA THR A 45 -7.14 14.60 -4.25
C THR A 45 -7.68 13.29 -4.80
N GLY A 46 -8.23 12.39 -3.96
CA GLY A 46 -8.86 11.16 -4.44
C GLY A 46 -7.97 9.91 -4.40
N LYS A 47 -6.80 9.92 -3.74
CA LYS A 47 -5.91 8.74 -3.65
C LYS A 47 -6.62 7.47 -3.15
N THR A 48 -7.34 7.56 -2.03
CA THR A 48 -8.13 6.44 -1.48
C THR A 48 -9.30 6.05 -2.40
N VAL A 49 -9.87 7.01 -3.13
CA VAL A 49 -10.91 6.74 -4.14
C VAL A 49 -10.33 5.92 -5.29
N LEU A 50 -9.13 6.28 -5.77
CA LEU A 50 -8.44 5.54 -6.81
C LEU A 50 -8.10 4.10 -6.34
N LEU A 51 -7.63 3.92 -5.10
CA LEU A 51 -7.42 2.57 -4.55
C LEU A 51 -8.72 1.75 -4.51
N ARG A 52 -9.86 2.36 -4.13
CA ARG A 52 -11.16 1.69 -4.14
C ARG A 52 -11.62 1.29 -5.55
N HIS A 53 -11.33 2.11 -6.54
CA HIS A 53 -11.58 1.78 -7.94
C HIS A 53 -10.70 0.61 -8.41
N ILE A 54 -9.41 0.61 -8.06
CA ILE A 54 -8.48 -0.51 -8.38
C ILE A 54 -8.95 -1.81 -7.72
N LEU A 55 -9.51 -1.75 -6.51
CA LEU A 55 -10.10 -2.89 -5.81
C LEU A 55 -11.46 -3.34 -6.38
N GLY A 56 -12.06 -2.59 -7.32
CA GLY A 56 -13.40 -2.87 -7.81
C GLY A 56 -14.52 -2.59 -6.81
N LEU A 57 -14.22 -1.94 -5.67
CA LEU A 57 -15.20 -1.63 -4.62
C LEU A 57 -16.14 -0.49 -4.99
N THR A 58 -15.72 0.37 -5.91
CA THR A 58 -16.53 1.48 -6.46
C THR A 58 -16.27 1.58 -7.94
N GLN A 59 -17.30 1.98 -8.70
CA GLN A 59 -17.13 2.20 -10.13
C GLN A 59 -16.89 3.68 -10.43
N PRO A 60 -16.00 4.01 -11.39
CA PRO A 60 -15.83 5.38 -11.86
C PRO A 60 -17.06 5.85 -12.64
N THR A 61 -17.18 7.15 -12.85
CA THR A 61 -18.23 7.74 -13.69
C THR A 61 -18.00 7.41 -15.16
N SER A 62 -16.72 7.42 -15.59
CA SER A 62 -16.30 7.01 -16.94
C SER A 62 -14.86 6.53 -16.92
N GLY A 63 -14.41 5.93 -18.03
CA GLY A 63 -13.08 5.34 -18.16
C GLY A 63 -13.04 3.87 -17.73
N ASN A 64 -11.86 3.26 -17.84
CA ASN A 64 -11.67 1.83 -17.61
C ASN A 64 -10.49 1.57 -16.68
N ILE A 65 -10.65 0.57 -15.83
CA ILE A 65 -9.54 0.06 -14.99
C ILE A 65 -9.43 -1.44 -15.23
N THR A 66 -8.21 -1.87 -15.55
CA THR A 66 -7.86 -3.29 -15.60
C THR A 66 -6.81 -3.61 -14.54
N VAL A 67 -7.02 -4.72 -13.85
CA VAL A 67 -6.12 -5.22 -12.80
C VAL A 67 -5.81 -6.68 -13.12
N LEU A 68 -4.52 -7.01 -13.23
CA LEU A 68 -4.07 -8.36 -13.59
C LEU A 68 -4.71 -8.89 -14.87
N GLY A 69 -4.97 -7.99 -15.84
CA GLY A 69 -5.56 -8.30 -17.15
C GLY A 69 -7.08 -8.48 -17.15
N ARG A 70 -7.78 -8.16 -16.05
CA ARG A 70 -9.26 -8.23 -15.96
C ARG A 70 -9.84 -6.87 -15.59
N PRO A 71 -11.07 -6.54 -15.97
CA PRO A 71 -11.75 -5.36 -15.46
C PRO A 71 -11.79 -5.34 -13.92
N ALA A 72 -11.50 -4.19 -13.31
CA ALA A 72 -11.52 -4.06 -11.85
C ALA A 72 -12.91 -4.40 -11.26
N SER A 73 -14.00 -4.14 -11.99
CA SER A 73 -15.37 -4.47 -11.59
C SER A 73 -15.61 -5.99 -11.39
N GLU A 74 -14.76 -6.83 -11.96
CA GLU A 74 -14.85 -8.29 -11.86
C GLU A 74 -14.02 -8.87 -10.70
N LEU A 75 -13.24 -8.04 -9.98
CA LEU A 75 -12.40 -8.51 -8.87
C LEU A 75 -13.21 -9.04 -7.68
N GLY A 76 -14.47 -8.61 -7.53
CA GLY A 76 -15.38 -9.12 -6.49
C GLY A 76 -16.00 -10.48 -6.81
N GLY A 77 -15.76 -11.03 -8.02
CA GLY A 77 -16.27 -12.33 -8.44
C GLY A 77 -15.41 -13.51 -7.96
N ASP A 78 -15.87 -14.73 -8.25
CA ASP A 78 -15.29 -15.99 -7.78
C ASP A 78 -13.77 -16.09 -7.99
N GLY A 79 -13.01 -16.07 -6.89
CA GLY A 79 -11.56 -16.26 -6.84
C GLY A 79 -10.68 -15.09 -7.33
N ALA A 80 -11.25 -14.01 -7.87
CA ALA A 80 -10.48 -12.89 -8.39
C ALA A 80 -10.04 -11.94 -7.25
N SER A 81 -10.83 -11.80 -6.19
CA SER A 81 -10.51 -11.00 -5.00
C SER A 81 -9.28 -11.50 -4.24
N SER A 82 -8.96 -12.79 -4.35
CA SER A 82 -7.77 -13.40 -3.74
C SER A 82 -6.43 -12.94 -4.35
N ARG A 83 -6.46 -12.29 -5.52
CA ARG A 83 -5.26 -11.87 -6.25
C ARG A 83 -4.76 -10.47 -5.90
N VAL A 84 -5.48 -9.73 -5.07
CA VAL A 84 -5.10 -8.39 -4.61
C VAL A 84 -5.12 -8.36 -3.09
N GLY A 85 -3.96 -8.16 -2.48
CA GLY A 85 -3.86 -7.94 -1.03
C GLY A 85 -4.06 -6.47 -0.69
N MET A 86 -4.70 -6.18 0.46
CA MET A 86 -4.91 -4.80 0.93
C MET A 86 -4.50 -4.65 2.39
N LEU A 87 -3.67 -3.65 2.66
CA LEU A 87 -3.38 -3.16 4.00
C LEU A 87 -4.01 -1.78 4.16
N PHE A 88 -4.95 -1.66 5.09
CA PHE A 88 -5.63 -0.41 5.43
C PHE A 88 -4.84 0.42 6.45
N GLN A 89 -5.03 1.72 6.45
CA GLN A 89 -4.31 2.69 7.29
C GLN A 89 -4.23 2.30 8.78
N HIS A 90 -5.30 1.77 9.38
CA HIS A 90 -5.34 1.34 10.77
C HIS A 90 -5.25 -0.19 10.94
N GLY A 91 -4.77 -0.92 9.92
CA GLY A 91 -4.70 -2.38 9.90
C GLY A 91 -6.05 -3.07 9.71
N ALA A 92 -7.15 -2.50 10.17
CA ALA A 92 -8.52 -3.01 10.07
C ALA A 92 -8.64 -4.49 10.50
N LEU A 93 -7.99 -4.87 11.61
CA LEU A 93 -8.11 -6.22 12.16
C LEU A 93 -9.49 -6.42 12.77
N PHE A 94 -10.02 -7.62 12.63
CA PHE A 94 -11.25 -8.03 13.29
C PHE A 94 -10.98 -8.19 14.79
N THR A 95 -11.62 -7.37 15.61
CA THR A 95 -11.39 -7.33 17.06
C THR A 95 -11.88 -8.57 17.78
N ALA A 96 -12.81 -9.32 17.19
CA ALA A 96 -13.33 -10.58 17.72
C ALA A 96 -12.45 -11.80 17.42
N PHE A 97 -11.43 -11.64 16.56
CA PHE A 97 -10.53 -12.72 16.15
C PHE A 97 -9.13 -12.52 16.72
N ASN A 98 -8.47 -13.60 17.09
CA ASN A 98 -7.06 -13.57 17.43
C ASN A 98 -6.20 -13.30 16.17
N VAL A 99 -4.89 -13.16 16.35
CA VAL A 99 -3.94 -12.89 15.26
C VAL A 99 -4.01 -13.94 14.16
N LEU A 100 -4.00 -15.23 14.52
CA LEU A 100 -3.98 -16.33 13.55
C LEU A 100 -5.28 -16.37 12.74
N ASP A 101 -6.43 -16.21 13.38
CA ASP A 101 -7.73 -16.19 12.73
C ASP A 101 -7.88 -14.93 11.83
N ASN A 102 -7.33 -13.79 12.24
CA ASN A 102 -7.27 -12.61 11.38
C ASN A 102 -6.49 -12.87 10.09
N ILE A 103 -5.33 -13.54 10.17
CA ILE A 103 -4.53 -13.86 8.99
C ILE A 103 -5.23 -14.92 8.14
N ALA A 104 -5.78 -15.98 8.74
CA ALA A 104 -6.44 -17.08 8.04
C ALA A 104 -7.80 -16.71 7.44
N PHE A 105 -8.37 -15.54 7.77
CA PHE A 105 -9.74 -15.15 7.46
C PHE A 105 -10.11 -15.37 6.00
N ALA A 106 -9.30 -14.86 5.06
CA ALA A 106 -9.60 -14.98 3.63
C ALA A 106 -9.59 -16.45 3.15
N LEU A 107 -8.71 -17.29 3.69
CA LEU A 107 -8.65 -18.73 3.36
C LEU A 107 -9.92 -19.44 3.83
N HIS A 108 -10.46 -19.05 5.00
CA HIS A 108 -11.70 -19.61 5.54
C HIS A 108 -12.93 -19.19 4.74
N GLU A 109 -13.08 -17.88 4.45
CA GLU A 109 -14.24 -17.33 3.75
C GLU A 109 -14.33 -17.83 2.30
N LEU A 110 -13.20 -17.96 1.63
CA LEU A 110 -13.15 -18.44 0.26
C LEU A 110 -13.08 -19.97 0.16
N HIS A 111 -13.06 -20.67 1.27
CA HIS A 111 -13.00 -22.15 1.34
C HIS A 111 -11.91 -22.77 0.45
N THR A 112 -10.77 -22.07 0.32
CA THR A 112 -9.69 -22.45 -0.59
C THR A 112 -8.93 -23.67 -0.12
N VAL A 113 -8.89 -23.91 1.20
CA VAL A 113 -8.19 -25.03 1.84
C VAL A 113 -8.93 -25.48 3.10
N PRO A 114 -8.72 -26.73 3.60
CA PRO A 114 -9.24 -27.18 4.89
C PRO A 114 -8.77 -26.25 6.04
N ARG A 115 -9.62 -26.08 7.06
CA ARG A 115 -9.35 -25.14 8.17
C ARG A 115 -8.01 -25.37 8.89
N ALA A 116 -7.62 -26.61 9.09
CA ALA A 116 -6.33 -26.92 9.71
C ALA A 116 -5.15 -26.38 8.88
N LEU A 117 -5.19 -26.60 7.56
CA LEU A 117 -4.16 -26.10 6.64
C LEU A 117 -4.17 -24.56 6.54
N ALA A 118 -5.35 -23.93 6.64
CA ALA A 118 -5.46 -22.47 6.66
C ALA A 118 -4.68 -21.86 7.86
N HIS A 119 -4.72 -22.50 9.02
CA HIS A 119 -3.95 -22.06 10.18
C HIS A 119 -2.44 -22.30 10.02
N GLU A 120 -2.04 -23.37 9.37
CA GLU A 120 -0.61 -23.63 9.07
C GLU A 120 -0.07 -22.56 8.10
N ILE A 121 -0.80 -22.26 7.03
CA ILE A 121 -0.47 -21.18 6.09
C ILE A 121 -0.39 -19.84 6.82
N ALA A 122 -1.39 -19.52 7.66
CA ALA A 122 -1.41 -18.28 8.42
C ALA A 122 -0.22 -18.17 9.39
N MET A 123 0.22 -19.28 10.00
CA MET A 123 1.40 -19.32 10.85
C MET A 123 2.68 -19.01 10.05
N VAL A 124 2.82 -19.56 8.85
CA VAL A 124 3.93 -19.22 7.95
C VAL A 124 3.95 -17.74 7.65
N LYS A 125 2.78 -17.15 7.28
CA LYS A 125 2.67 -15.70 7.00
C LYS A 125 2.95 -14.84 8.23
N LEU A 126 2.54 -15.27 9.41
CA LEU A 126 2.88 -14.63 10.68
C LEU A 126 4.41 -14.54 10.87
N CYS A 127 5.10 -15.64 10.67
CA CYS A 127 6.56 -15.69 10.78
C CYS A 127 7.26 -14.86 9.68
N MET A 128 6.72 -14.86 8.45
CA MET A 128 7.26 -14.07 7.33
C MET A 128 7.27 -12.57 7.61
N VAL A 129 6.31 -12.06 8.39
CA VAL A 129 6.30 -10.64 8.80
C VAL A 129 7.10 -10.37 10.08
N GLY A 130 7.94 -11.32 10.52
CA GLY A 130 8.82 -11.19 11.68
C GLY A 130 8.09 -11.25 13.04
N LEU A 131 6.90 -11.84 13.09
CA LEU A 131 6.21 -12.12 14.35
C LEU A 131 6.50 -13.56 14.81
N LYS A 132 6.51 -13.77 16.13
CA LYS A 132 6.78 -15.09 16.70
C LYS A 132 5.50 -15.92 16.80
N PRO A 133 5.58 -17.27 16.76
CA PRO A 133 4.42 -18.16 16.91
C PRO A 133 3.58 -17.90 18.18
N GLU A 134 4.22 -17.48 19.28
CA GLU A 134 3.55 -17.13 20.52
C GLU A 134 2.53 -15.98 20.40
N HIS A 135 2.68 -15.12 19.35
CA HIS A 135 1.75 -14.03 19.08
C HIS A 135 0.44 -14.51 18.42
N ALA A 136 0.38 -15.73 17.89
CA ALA A 136 -0.75 -16.26 17.13
C ALA A 136 -2.08 -16.19 17.89
N ARG A 137 -2.04 -16.39 19.21
CA ARG A 137 -3.22 -16.43 20.08
C ARG A 137 -3.60 -15.08 20.70
N ARG A 138 -2.78 -14.02 20.49
CA ARG A 138 -3.07 -12.68 21.01
C ARG A 138 -4.27 -12.08 20.31
N MET A 139 -5.01 -11.24 21.03
CA MET A 139 -6.07 -10.44 20.45
C MET A 139 -5.51 -9.12 19.92
N PRO A 140 -6.15 -8.48 18.94
CA PRO A 140 -5.70 -7.18 18.41
C PRO A 140 -5.46 -6.11 19.45
N ALA A 141 -6.23 -6.10 20.55
CA ALA A 141 -6.08 -5.17 21.66
C ALA A 141 -4.75 -5.34 22.44
N ASP A 142 -4.13 -6.51 22.36
CA ASP A 142 -2.88 -6.85 23.05
C ASP A 142 -1.63 -6.59 22.19
N LEU A 143 -1.81 -5.98 21.01
CA LEU A 143 -0.73 -5.74 20.06
C LEU A 143 -0.25 -4.30 20.11
N SER A 144 1.07 -4.09 19.92
CA SER A 144 1.60 -2.76 19.62
C SER A 144 1.18 -2.32 18.22
N GLY A 145 1.23 -1.01 17.93
CA GLY A 145 0.88 -0.48 16.60
C GLY A 145 1.68 -1.14 15.46
N GLY A 146 2.98 -1.36 15.66
CA GLY A 146 3.83 -2.07 14.69
C GLY A 146 3.42 -3.53 14.51
N MET A 147 3.01 -4.23 15.57
CA MET A 147 2.50 -5.59 15.47
C MET A 147 1.16 -5.63 14.70
N VAL A 148 0.25 -4.67 14.95
CA VAL A 148 -1.01 -4.55 14.20
C VAL A 148 -0.74 -4.43 12.70
N LYS A 149 0.22 -3.56 12.30
CA LYS A 149 0.61 -3.38 10.89
C LYS A 149 1.19 -4.67 10.29
N ARG A 150 2.05 -5.38 11.03
CA ARG A 150 2.63 -6.66 10.59
C ARG A 150 1.57 -7.76 10.44
N VAL A 151 0.62 -7.88 11.36
CA VAL A 151 -0.51 -8.82 11.24
C VAL A 151 -1.38 -8.48 10.03
N ALA A 152 -1.68 -7.19 9.82
CA ALA A 152 -2.44 -6.73 8.67
C ALA A 152 -1.72 -7.02 7.34
N LEU A 153 -0.38 -6.88 7.31
CA LEU A 153 0.44 -7.26 6.16
C LEU A 153 0.41 -8.78 5.92
N ALA A 154 0.55 -9.59 6.97
CA ALA A 154 0.45 -11.05 6.88
C ALA A 154 -0.92 -11.49 6.32
N ARG A 155 -2.01 -10.85 6.79
CA ARG A 155 -3.36 -11.08 6.28
C ARG A 155 -3.48 -10.69 4.79
N ALA A 156 -2.91 -9.55 4.39
CA ALA A 156 -2.92 -9.12 3.00
C ALA A 156 -2.14 -10.09 2.08
N LEU A 157 -1.13 -10.79 2.62
CA LEU A 157 -0.27 -11.72 1.89
C LEU A 157 -0.75 -13.18 1.96
N VAL A 158 -1.81 -13.50 2.70
CA VAL A 158 -2.18 -14.90 2.98
C VAL A 158 -2.58 -15.70 1.73
N MET A 159 -3.09 -15.03 0.71
CA MET A 159 -3.48 -15.61 -0.58
C MET A 159 -2.38 -15.54 -1.66
N ASP A 160 -1.14 -15.20 -1.30
CA ASP A 160 -0.03 -14.98 -2.23
C ASP A 160 -0.37 -14.05 -3.41
N PRO A 161 -0.92 -12.86 -3.13
CA PRO A 161 -1.38 -11.96 -4.19
C PRO A 161 -0.20 -11.38 -4.98
N PRO A 162 -0.27 -11.32 -6.33
CA PRO A 162 0.75 -10.66 -7.15
C PRO A 162 0.70 -9.13 -7.07
N LEU A 163 -0.38 -8.55 -6.55
CA LEU A 163 -0.57 -7.11 -6.32
C LEU A 163 -0.91 -6.85 -4.86
N LEU A 164 -0.18 -5.93 -4.24
CA LEU A 164 -0.41 -5.47 -2.88
C LEU A 164 -0.72 -3.96 -2.89
N LEU A 165 -1.83 -3.59 -2.29
CA LEU A 165 -2.23 -2.20 -2.10
C LEU A 165 -2.02 -1.82 -0.62
N LEU A 166 -1.35 -0.71 -0.36
CA LEU A 166 -1.04 -0.24 0.98
C LEU A 166 -1.55 1.19 1.16
N ASP A 167 -2.42 1.39 2.13
CA ASP A 167 -2.92 2.73 2.49
C ASP A 167 -2.23 3.18 3.78
N GLU A 168 -1.28 4.14 3.67
CA GLU A 168 -0.51 4.71 4.77
C GLU A 168 0.13 3.65 5.70
N PRO A 169 1.00 2.77 5.16
CA PRO A 169 1.45 1.58 5.89
C PRO A 169 2.26 1.90 7.14
N THR A 170 3.01 3.00 7.17
CA THR A 170 3.86 3.42 8.30
C THR A 170 3.16 4.43 9.23
N ALA A 171 1.97 4.92 8.88
CA ALA A 171 1.27 5.91 9.70
C ALA A 171 1.00 5.40 11.12
N GLY A 172 1.37 6.22 12.12
CA GLY A 172 1.21 5.90 13.53
C GLY A 172 2.32 5.04 14.14
N LEU A 173 3.37 4.71 13.36
CA LEU A 173 4.59 4.10 13.88
C LEU A 173 5.58 5.18 14.35
N ASP A 174 6.43 4.82 15.31
CA ASP A 174 7.62 5.60 15.63
C ASP A 174 8.67 5.46 14.49
N PRO A 175 9.70 6.30 14.44
CA PRO A 175 10.70 6.27 13.36
C PRO A 175 11.36 4.90 13.19
N ASN A 176 11.80 4.26 14.29
CA ASN A 176 12.44 2.94 14.23
C ASN A 176 11.46 1.85 13.73
N GLY A 177 10.19 1.94 14.15
CA GLY A 177 9.12 1.05 13.69
C GLY A 177 8.80 1.23 12.20
N SER A 178 8.86 2.47 11.71
CA SER A 178 8.70 2.80 10.29
C SER A 178 9.83 2.22 9.46
N ASP A 179 11.08 2.41 9.87
CA ASP A 179 12.26 1.87 9.19
C ASP A 179 12.20 0.35 9.14
N ALA A 180 11.94 -0.30 10.29
CA ALA A 180 11.82 -1.76 10.36
C ALA A 180 10.65 -2.32 9.52
N PHE A 181 9.57 -1.55 9.33
CA PHE A 181 8.48 -1.92 8.44
C PHE A 181 8.87 -1.75 6.96
N CYS A 182 9.58 -0.68 6.61
CA CYS A 182 10.11 -0.46 5.27
C CYS A 182 11.10 -1.55 4.87
N ASP A 183 12.02 -1.93 5.74
CA ASP A 183 12.98 -3.01 5.49
C ASP A 183 12.26 -4.33 5.24
N LEU A 184 11.29 -4.70 6.10
CA LEU A 184 10.46 -5.89 5.92
C LEU A 184 9.73 -5.86 4.56
N LEU A 185 9.11 -4.75 4.20
CA LEU A 185 8.37 -4.66 2.94
C LEU A 185 9.30 -4.77 1.73
N ARG A 186 10.52 -4.20 1.81
CA ARG A 186 11.54 -4.31 0.77
C ARG A 186 12.01 -5.76 0.58
N GLU A 187 12.26 -6.47 1.67
CA GLU A 187 12.64 -7.89 1.66
C GLU A 187 11.52 -8.75 1.04
N LEU A 188 10.26 -8.56 1.48
CA LEU A 188 9.11 -9.29 0.94
C LEU A 188 8.88 -8.97 -0.54
N HIS A 189 9.01 -7.71 -0.95
CA HIS A 189 8.91 -7.30 -2.35
C HIS A 189 9.95 -8.03 -3.21
N ALA A 190 11.21 -8.05 -2.79
CA ALA A 190 12.28 -8.72 -3.52
C ALA A 190 12.11 -10.25 -3.56
N MET A 191 11.73 -10.86 -2.42
CA MET A 191 11.59 -12.31 -2.27
C MET A 191 10.40 -12.88 -3.05
N LEU A 192 9.25 -12.17 -3.04
CA LEU A 192 7.99 -12.64 -3.60
C LEU A 192 7.71 -12.09 -5.01
N GLY A 193 8.52 -11.15 -5.51
CA GLY A 193 8.29 -10.49 -6.79
C GLY A 193 6.97 -9.68 -6.83
N LEU A 194 6.61 -9.08 -5.71
CA LEU A 194 5.35 -8.34 -5.55
C LEU A 194 5.31 -7.12 -6.47
N THR A 195 4.11 -6.78 -6.93
CA THR A 195 3.81 -5.42 -7.40
C THR A 195 3.11 -4.70 -6.27
N VAL A 196 3.55 -3.49 -5.93
CA VAL A 196 3.01 -2.73 -4.80
C VAL A 196 2.53 -1.37 -5.27
N VAL A 197 1.33 -0.98 -4.87
CA VAL A 197 0.83 0.40 -4.95
C VAL A 197 0.58 0.89 -3.54
N MET A 198 1.32 1.91 -3.14
CA MET A 198 1.27 2.46 -1.80
C MET A 198 0.81 3.92 -1.84
N VAL A 199 -0.17 4.27 -1.01
CA VAL A 199 -0.49 5.66 -0.69
C VAL A 199 0.33 6.04 0.54
N THR A 200 1.08 7.13 0.46
CA THR A 200 1.80 7.69 1.62
C THR A 200 1.95 9.20 1.50
N HIS A 201 2.02 9.87 2.64
CA HIS A 201 2.42 11.28 2.77
C HIS A 201 3.77 11.42 3.49
N ASP A 202 4.40 10.29 3.83
CA ASP A 202 5.71 10.24 4.48
C ASP A 202 6.82 10.09 3.44
N LEU A 203 7.72 11.07 3.41
CA LEU A 203 8.83 11.13 2.46
C LEU A 203 9.90 10.07 2.74
N ASP A 204 10.16 9.77 4.00
CA ASP A 204 11.17 8.79 4.38
C ASP A 204 10.74 7.39 3.87
N THR A 205 9.49 7.02 4.11
CA THR A 205 8.88 5.79 3.55
C THR A 205 8.91 5.79 2.03
N LEU A 206 8.58 6.92 1.39
CA LEU A 206 8.58 7.05 -0.07
C LEU A 206 9.98 6.81 -0.64
N TYR A 207 11.00 7.49 -0.13
CA TYR A 207 12.38 7.33 -0.62
C TYR A 207 12.97 5.96 -0.30
N ALA A 208 12.59 5.37 0.84
CA ALA A 208 13.05 4.05 1.24
C ALA A 208 12.54 2.95 0.30
N LEU A 209 11.32 3.08 -0.24
CA LEU A 209 10.63 1.97 -0.91
C LEU A 209 10.40 2.19 -2.41
N SER A 210 10.11 3.42 -2.86
CA SER A 210 9.52 3.62 -4.18
C SER A 210 10.52 3.43 -5.32
N THR A 211 10.15 2.58 -6.28
CA THR A 211 10.81 2.55 -7.60
C THR A 211 10.29 3.67 -8.47
N LYS A 212 9.01 4.03 -8.33
CA LYS A 212 8.37 5.17 -8.97
C LYS A 212 7.37 5.86 -8.05
N VAL A 213 7.07 7.10 -8.38
CA VAL A 213 6.09 7.94 -7.71
C VAL A 213 5.11 8.49 -8.74
N ALA A 214 3.82 8.36 -8.48
CA ALA A 214 2.76 9.02 -9.21
C ALA A 214 2.18 10.15 -8.35
N VAL A 215 2.19 11.38 -8.87
CA VAL A 215 1.64 12.54 -8.16
C VAL A 215 0.24 12.82 -8.66
N LEU A 216 -0.73 12.73 -7.75
CA LEU A 216 -2.13 13.05 -8.01
C LEU A 216 -2.40 14.50 -7.59
N ALA A 217 -2.51 15.36 -8.58
CA ALA A 217 -2.87 16.77 -8.45
C ALA A 217 -3.76 17.18 -9.62
N ASP A 218 -4.45 18.30 -9.52
CA ASP A 218 -5.34 18.81 -10.58
C ASP A 218 -6.28 17.71 -11.12
N LYS A 219 -6.78 16.84 -10.21
CA LYS A 219 -7.69 15.72 -10.49
C LYS A 219 -7.14 14.62 -11.40
N ARG A 220 -5.85 14.61 -11.70
CA ARG A 220 -5.17 13.66 -12.59
C ARG A 220 -3.77 13.30 -12.07
N VAL A 221 -3.16 12.30 -12.67
CA VAL A 221 -1.74 12.04 -12.45
C VAL A 221 -0.94 13.03 -13.31
N ILE A 222 -0.24 13.96 -12.65
CA ILE A 222 0.53 15.01 -13.32
C ILE A 222 1.95 14.56 -13.69
N VAL A 223 2.52 13.62 -12.93
CA VAL A 223 3.82 13.02 -13.20
C VAL A 223 3.86 11.60 -12.64
N HIS A 224 4.52 10.68 -13.36
CA HIS A 224 4.77 9.30 -12.95
C HIS A 224 6.20 8.92 -13.38
N ALA A 225 7.14 8.98 -12.43
CA ALA A 225 8.56 8.83 -12.68
C ALA A 225 9.31 8.34 -11.42
N PRO A 226 10.61 8.00 -11.50
CA PRO A 226 11.44 7.78 -10.31
C PRO A 226 11.44 8.99 -9.37
N PRO A 227 11.59 8.79 -8.04
CA PRO A 227 11.49 9.87 -7.04
C PRO A 227 12.36 11.09 -7.34
N ALA A 228 13.60 10.88 -7.82
CA ALA A 228 14.54 11.96 -8.14
C ALA A 228 14.09 12.83 -9.33
N GLU A 229 13.36 12.26 -10.29
CA GLU A 229 12.79 12.98 -11.43
C GLU A 229 11.53 13.73 -11.00
N VAL A 230 10.66 13.11 -10.21
CA VAL A 230 9.45 13.74 -9.65
C VAL A 230 9.81 14.97 -8.83
N ALA A 231 10.86 14.89 -8.00
CA ALA A 231 11.31 16.02 -7.17
C ALA A 231 11.77 17.25 -7.99
N ARG A 232 12.04 17.08 -9.29
CA ARG A 232 12.43 18.18 -10.21
C ARG A 232 11.28 18.74 -11.05
N PHE A 233 10.13 18.06 -11.02
CA PHE A 233 8.99 18.49 -11.81
C PHE A 233 8.42 19.81 -11.28
N ASP A 234 8.14 20.76 -12.17
CA ASP A 234 7.68 22.11 -11.83
C ASP A 234 6.16 22.09 -11.53
N HIS A 235 5.83 22.05 -10.24
CA HIS A 235 4.44 22.07 -9.78
C HIS A 235 4.37 22.48 -8.29
N PRO A 236 3.45 23.39 -7.88
CA PRO A 236 3.37 23.90 -6.50
C PRO A 236 3.27 22.82 -5.41
N PHE A 237 2.51 21.74 -5.68
CA PHE A 237 2.43 20.61 -4.75
C PHE A 237 3.78 19.93 -4.56
N ILE A 238 4.54 19.73 -5.65
CA ILE A 238 5.84 19.06 -5.63
C ILE A 238 6.85 19.92 -4.89
N ASP A 239 6.88 21.23 -5.13
CA ASP A 239 7.75 22.16 -4.42
C ASP A 239 7.50 22.11 -2.90
N HIS A 240 6.22 22.13 -2.51
CA HIS A 240 5.86 22.06 -1.09
C HIS A 240 6.19 20.69 -0.48
N PHE A 241 5.88 19.60 -1.17
CA PHE A 241 5.99 18.23 -0.65
C PHE A 241 7.44 17.74 -0.65
N PHE A 242 8.15 17.86 -1.78
CA PHE A 242 9.50 17.31 -1.94
C PHE A 242 10.62 18.29 -1.56
N ARG A 243 10.44 19.59 -1.79
CA ARG A 243 11.46 20.63 -1.56
C ARG A 243 11.23 21.44 -0.29
N GLY A 244 10.14 21.21 0.43
CA GLY A 244 9.90 21.77 1.75
C GLY A 244 10.94 21.30 2.78
N GLN A 245 10.93 21.87 3.99
CA GLN A 245 11.93 21.56 5.05
C GLN A 245 12.04 20.06 5.36
N ARG A 246 10.95 19.29 5.24
CA ARG A 246 10.95 17.84 5.44
C ARG A 246 11.60 17.10 4.26
N GLY A 247 11.34 17.54 3.03
CA GLY A 247 11.91 16.93 1.81
C GLY A 247 13.44 17.12 1.76
N LEU A 248 13.96 18.26 2.18
CA LEU A 248 15.39 18.52 2.25
C LEU A 248 16.10 17.64 3.29
N ARG A 249 15.43 17.27 4.39
CA ARG A 249 15.96 16.33 5.39
C ARG A 249 16.00 14.89 4.88
N ALA A 250 14.97 14.45 4.18
CA ALA A 250 14.89 13.10 3.60
C ALA A 250 15.90 12.86 2.45
N LEU A 251 16.36 13.95 1.79
CA LEU A 251 17.40 13.92 0.75
C LEU A 251 18.83 14.06 1.31
N ALA A 252 18.98 14.44 2.57
CA ALA A 252 20.29 14.54 3.19
C ALA A 252 20.85 13.12 3.43
N PRO A 253 22.12 12.85 3.07
CA PRO A 253 22.73 11.57 3.40
C PRO A 253 22.70 11.37 4.91
N ALA A 254 22.35 10.16 5.37
CA ALA A 254 22.35 9.81 6.79
C ALA A 254 23.70 10.25 7.42
N PRO A 255 23.71 10.91 8.59
CA PRO A 255 24.94 11.29 9.24
C PRO A 255 25.78 10.03 9.45
N ALA A 256 27.03 10.07 8.98
CA ALA A 256 27.98 8.96 9.17
C ALA A 256 27.99 8.59 10.66
N ALA A 257 27.78 7.31 10.94
CA ALA A 257 27.80 6.78 12.31
C ALA A 257 29.06 7.28 13.02
N ALA A 258 28.90 7.96 14.14
CA ALA A 258 30.04 8.40 14.95
C ALA A 258 30.88 7.16 15.34
N PRO A 259 32.21 7.23 15.25
CA PRO A 259 33.06 6.12 15.66
C PRO A 259 32.82 5.81 17.15
N PRO A 260 32.87 4.52 17.54
CA PRO A 260 32.63 4.15 18.92
C PRO A 260 33.61 4.89 19.84
N ALA A 261 33.09 5.51 20.89
CA ALA A 261 33.89 6.15 21.91
C ALA A 261 34.85 5.11 22.47
N LYS A 262 36.16 5.44 22.42
CA LYS A 262 37.17 4.63 23.11
C LYS A 262 36.86 4.75 24.60
N GLU A 263 36.50 3.65 25.22
CA GLU A 263 36.45 3.56 26.69
C GLU A 263 37.87 3.77 27.26
N PRO A 264 37.98 4.44 28.42
CA PRO A 264 39.24 4.72 29.09
C PRO A 264 39.89 3.49 29.72
#